data_4a48fd5a9454c16e367410906421b1d0
#
_entry.id   4a48fd5a9454c16e367410906421b1d0
#
_cell.length_a   1.000
_cell.length_b   1.000
_cell.length_c   1.000
_cell.angle_alpha   90.00
_cell.angle_beta   90.00
_cell.angle_gamma   90.00
#
_symmetry.space_group_name_H-M   'P 1'
#
loop_
_entity.id
_entity.type
_entity.pdbx_description
1 polymer ?
#
loop_
_entity_poly.entity_id
_entity_poly.type
_entity_poly.pdbx_seq_one_letter_code
_entity_poly.pdbx_strand_id
1 'polypeptide(L)'
;APWPLSADGSGNSLERSGPGGYGGEPLSWEASDSVGGTPGLVGPVPTDWRSQFFTAAELANPNISGIFADADGDKLVNALEYLLGSDLRDGASRNPPEARVVELGGQDFVEFSFILRDGVTEFVAEIQESSDLQNWSDASGSLTLVNTTPNGDGTSTLTYRGNSPIDPAVDLYFRVRAVEVP
;
A
#
# COMPACT_ATOMS: atom_id res chain seq x y z
N ALA A 1 1.32 -38.73 7.02
CA ALA A 1 1.48 -37.78 8.11
C ALA A 1 0.26 -37.87 9.02
N PRO A 2 0.40 -37.68 10.36
CA PRO A 2 -0.75 -37.56 11.25
C PRO A 2 -1.49 -36.25 10.99
N TRP A 3 -2.77 -36.20 11.35
CA TRP A 3 -3.56 -34.96 11.35
C TRP A 3 -2.99 -33.97 12.38
N PRO A 4 -3.23 -32.65 12.22
CA PRO A 4 -2.77 -31.62 13.15
C PRO A 4 -3.30 -31.87 14.58
N LEU A 5 -2.39 -32.10 15.52
CA LEU A 5 -2.73 -32.46 16.91
C LEU A 5 -3.41 -31.33 17.68
N SER A 6 -3.16 -30.07 17.33
CA SER A 6 -3.79 -28.93 17.98
C SER A 6 -5.29 -28.80 17.66
N ALA A 7 -5.77 -29.46 16.61
CA ALA A 7 -7.20 -29.57 16.32
C ALA A 7 -7.88 -30.72 17.09
N ASP A 8 -7.11 -31.52 17.85
CA ASP A 8 -7.63 -32.63 18.63
C ASP A 8 -7.83 -32.22 20.10
N GLY A 9 -8.99 -31.65 20.41
CA GLY A 9 -9.40 -31.31 21.77
C GLY A 9 -8.89 -30.00 22.35
N SER A 10 -8.08 -29.25 21.62
CA SER A 10 -7.57 -27.91 22.03
C SER A 10 -8.52 -26.77 21.71
N GLY A 11 -9.63 -27.05 21.03
CA GLY A 11 -10.62 -26.07 20.60
C GLY A 11 -10.32 -25.42 19.26
N ASN A 12 -9.20 -25.71 18.61
CA ASN A 12 -8.90 -25.32 17.26
C ASN A 12 -9.66 -26.19 16.26
N SER A 13 -10.06 -25.65 15.12
CA SER A 13 -10.64 -26.41 14.01
C SER A 13 -9.58 -26.86 13.01
N LEU A 14 -9.92 -27.83 12.15
CA LEU A 14 -9.11 -28.13 10.96
C LEU A 14 -9.46 -27.17 9.84
N GLU A 15 -8.45 -26.56 9.27
CA GLU A 15 -8.56 -25.65 8.14
C GLU A 15 -7.70 -26.14 6.97
N ARG A 16 -8.10 -25.81 5.77
CA ARG A 16 -7.32 -26.17 4.58
C ARG A 16 -6.09 -25.27 4.47
N SER A 17 -4.92 -25.89 4.30
CA SER A 17 -3.65 -25.16 4.05
C SER A 17 -3.55 -24.52 2.65
N GLY A 18 -4.56 -24.73 1.78
CA GLY A 18 -4.63 -24.10 0.46
C GLY A 18 -5.76 -24.67 -0.42
N PRO A 19 -6.13 -23.98 -1.51
CA PRO A 19 -7.28 -24.34 -2.35
C PRO A 19 -7.09 -25.61 -3.21
N GLY A 20 -5.83 -26.07 -3.39
CA GLY A 20 -5.49 -27.21 -4.27
C GLY A 20 -5.29 -28.55 -3.56
N GLY A 21 -5.40 -28.61 -2.23
CA GLY A 21 -5.16 -29.80 -1.46
C GLY A 21 -6.29 -30.84 -1.58
N TYR A 22 -5.96 -32.17 -1.64
CA TYR A 22 -6.95 -33.22 -1.58
C TYR A 22 -7.49 -33.37 -0.15
N GLY A 23 -8.82 -33.37 0.03
CA GLY A 23 -9.46 -33.35 1.35
C GLY A 23 -9.21 -34.57 2.22
N GLY A 24 -8.74 -35.70 1.71
CA GLY A 24 -8.36 -36.89 2.43
C GLY A 24 -6.90 -36.95 2.90
N GLU A 25 -6.09 -35.97 2.52
CA GLU A 25 -4.66 -35.95 2.87
C GLU A 25 -4.39 -35.04 4.07
N PRO A 26 -3.79 -35.55 5.16
CA PRO A 26 -3.51 -34.76 6.36
C PRO A 26 -2.66 -33.52 6.12
N LEU A 27 -1.75 -33.56 5.15
CA LEU A 27 -0.90 -32.42 4.78
C LEU A 27 -1.65 -31.26 4.07
N SER A 28 -2.90 -31.52 3.68
CA SER A 28 -3.78 -30.48 3.10
C SER A 28 -4.55 -29.71 4.16
N TRP A 29 -4.31 -30.01 5.45
CA TRP A 29 -5.01 -29.45 6.58
C TRP A 29 -4.04 -28.95 7.64
N GLU A 30 -4.39 -27.87 8.29
CA GLU A 30 -3.72 -27.31 9.45
C GLU A 30 -4.74 -27.00 10.56
N ALA A 31 -4.25 -26.74 11.77
CA ALA A 31 -5.13 -26.28 12.82
C ALA A 31 -5.34 -24.78 12.69
N SER A 32 -6.56 -24.32 12.95
CA SER A 32 -6.83 -22.87 13.00
C SER A 32 -5.96 -22.18 14.06
N ASP A 33 -5.57 -20.95 13.78
CA ASP A 33 -4.83 -20.10 14.73
C ASP A 33 -5.69 -19.70 15.94
N SER A 34 -7.02 -19.76 15.80
CA SER A 34 -7.97 -19.35 16.83
C SER A 34 -8.81 -20.52 17.32
N VAL A 35 -9.07 -20.57 18.63
CA VAL A 35 -10.05 -21.48 19.24
C VAL A 35 -11.44 -21.19 18.65
N GLY A 36 -12.13 -22.24 18.18
CA GLY A 36 -13.43 -22.13 17.52
C GLY A 36 -13.34 -22.06 15.99
N GLY A 37 -12.12 -21.95 15.46
CA GLY A 37 -11.87 -21.93 14.01
C GLY A 37 -12.13 -20.60 13.33
N THR A 38 -11.83 -20.58 12.02
CA THR A 38 -12.05 -19.45 11.12
C THR A 38 -12.92 -19.89 9.94
N PRO A 39 -14.21 -20.24 10.15
CA PRO A 39 -15.08 -20.81 9.12
C PRO A 39 -15.20 -19.88 7.91
N GLY A 40 -14.88 -20.39 6.73
CA GLY A 40 -14.95 -19.64 5.46
C GLY A 40 -13.67 -18.85 5.14
N LEU A 41 -12.66 -18.89 5.99
CA LEU A 41 -11.33 -18.40 5.66
C LEU A 41 -10.48 -19.54 5.09
N VAL A 42 -9.71 -19.30 4.05
CA VAL A 42 -8.80 -20.27 3.43
C VAL A 42 -7.36 -19.93 3.85
N GLY A 43 -6.80 -20.75 4.76
CA GLY A 43 -5.40 -20.62 5.18
C GLY A 43 -5.10 -19.45 6.13
N PRO A 44 -3.83 -19.28 6.55
CA PRO A 44 -3.43 -18.01 7.14
C PRO A 44 -3.82 -16.93 6.15
N VAL A 45 -4.82 -16.15 6.53
CA VAL A 45 -5.20 -14.98 5.74
C VAL A 45 -3.89 -14.19 5.63
N PRO A 46 -3.33 -13.94 4.44
CA PRO A 46 -2.39 -12.85 4.31
C PRO A 46 -3.09 -11.73 5.02
N THR A 47 -2.48 -11.15 6.06
CA THR A 47 -3.14 -10.11 6.83
C THR A 47 -3.42 -9.00 5.84
N ASP A 48 -4.59 -9.12 5.20
CA ASP A 48 -5.07 -8.14 4.26
C ASP A 48 -4.96 -6.83 5.02
N TRP A 49 -4.04 -5.97 4.60
CA TRP A 49 -3.76 -4.71 5.25
C TRP A 49 -5.05 -3.96 5.61
N ARG A 50 -6.11 -4.16 4.83
CA ARG A 50 -7.44 -3.60 5.05
C ARG A 50 -8.06 -4.03 6.36
N SER A 51 -7.74 -5.24 6.86
CA SER A 51 -8.25 -5.73 8.15
C SER A 51 -7.79 -4.90 9.35
N GLN A 52 -6.76 -4.07 9.18
CA GLN A 52 -6.28 -3.14 10.20
C GLN A 52 -7.18 -1.90 10.31
N PHE A 53 -7.93 -1.57 9.25
CA PHE A 53 -8.71 -0.34 9.14
C PHE A 53 -10.23 -0.59 9.06
N PHE A 54 -10.65 -1.78 8.63
CA PHE A 54 -12.04 -2.10 8.34
C PHE A 54 -12.54 -3.29 9.17
N THR A 55 -13.80 -3.18 9.60
CA THR A 55 -14.51 -4.29 10.25
C THR A 55 -14.82 -5.41 9.24
N ALA A 56 -15.14 -6.62 9.72
CA ALA A 56 -15.51 -7.74 8.86
C ALA A 56 -16.72 -7.42 7.95
N ALA A 57 -17.67 -6.62 8.43
CA ALA A 57 -18.81 -6.20 7.62
C ALA A 57 -18.42 -5.21 6.51
N GLU A 58 -17.49 -4.31 6.79
CA GLU A 58 -16.96 -3.36 5.80
C GLU A 58 -16.05 -4.07 4.78
N LEU A 59 -15.25 -5.05 5.22
CA LEU A 59 -14.43 -5.87 4.33
C LEU A 59 -15.28 -6.64 3.31
N ALA A 60 -16.50 -7.02 3.65
CA ALA A 60 -17.45 -7.63 2.74
C ALA A 60 -18.06 -6.64 1.72
N ASN A 61 -17.81 -5.33 1.89
CA ASN A 61 -18.34 -4.30 1.00
C ASN A 61 -17.20 -3.62 0.21
N PRO A 62 -16.99 -3.99 -1.06
CA PRO A 62 -15.91 -3.43 -1.87
C PRO A 62 -16.03 -1.92 -2.17
N ASN A 63 -17.23 -1.33 -1.98
CA ASN A 63 -17.40 0.12 -2.12
C ASN A 63 -16.88 0.91 -0.90
N ILE A 64 -16.57 0.22 0.20
CA ILE A 64 -15.96 0.81 1.40
C ILE A 64 -14.49 0.41 1.49
N SER A 65 -14.20 -0.90 1.49
CA SER A 65 -12.86 -1.43 1.75
C SER A 65 -12.08 -1.78 0.49
N GLY A 66 -12.65 -1.62 -0.70
CA GLY A 66 -11.94 -1.88 -1.95
C GLY A 66 -10.69 -0.98 -2.09
N ILE A 67 -9.67 -1.47 -2.78
CA ILE A 67 -8.41 -0.73 -2.96
C ILE A 67 -8.60 0.63 -3.67
N PHE A 68 -9.60 0.72 -4.55
CA PHE A 68 -9.97 1.94 -5.26
C PHE A 68 -11.20 2.64 -4.66
N ALA A 69 -11.72 2.17 -3.52
CA ALA A 69 -12.76 2.88 -2.79
C ALA A 69 -12.16 4.05 -2.00
N ASP A 70 -13.01 4.98 -1.65
CA ASP A 70 -12.73 6.16 -0.82
C ASP A 70 -13.65 6.04 0.40
N ALA A 71 -13.09 5.62 1.53
CA ALA A 71 -13.88 5.23 2.69
C ALA A 71 -14.35 6.41 3.54
N ASP A 72 -13.65 7.54 3.50
CA ASP A 72 -13.94 8.74 4.28
C ASP A 72 -14.45 9.93 3.43
N GLY A 73 -14.40 9.79 2.08
CA GLY A 73 -14.96 10.77 1.14
C GLY A 73 -14.05 11.94 0.82
N ASP A 74 -12.75 11.80 1.03
CA ASP A 74 -11.75 12.87 0.84
C ASP A 74 -11.17 12.94 -0.59
N LYS A 75 -11.55 12.01 -1.47
CA LYS A 75 -11.13 11.80 -2.87
C LYS A 75 -9.77 11.12 -3.05
N LEU A 76 -9.17 10.62 -1.98
CA LEU A 76 -8.07 9.68 -2.06
C LEU A 76 -8.64 8.25 -2.01
N VAL A 77 -8.02 7.33 -2.72
CA VAL A 77 -8.43 5.91 -2.66
C VAL A 77 -7.68 5.21 -1.54
N ASN A 78 -8.31 4.23 -0.91
CA ASN A 78 -7.77 3.49 0.22
C ASN A 78 -6.33 2.98 0.01
N ALA A 79 -6.01 2.46 -1.18
CA ALA A 79 -4.66 1.97 -1.50
C ALA A 79 -3.61 3.10 -1.47
N LEU A 80 -3.96 4.30 -1.95
CA LEU A 80 -3.04 5.43 -1.96
C LEU A 80 -2.85 5.98 -0.54
N GLU A 81 -3.90 6.08 0.25
CA GLU A 81 -3.83 6.49 1.66
C GLU A 81 -3.00 5.53 2.48
N TYR A 82 -3.27 4.21 2.34
CA TYR A 82 -2.45 3.18 2.98
C TYR A 82 -0.98 3.33 2.64
N LEU A 83 -0.66 3.49 1.35
CA LEU A 83 0.71 3.62 0.86
C LEU A 83 1.38 4.89 1.37
N LEU A 84 0.66 6.01 1.40
CA LEU A 84 1.17 7.31 1.87
C LEU A 84 1.11 7.49 3.40
N GLY A 85 0.62 6.48 4.13
CA GLY A 85 0.57 6.51 5.60
C GLY A 85 -0.48 7.45 6.19
N SER A 86 -1.50 7.86 5.41
CA SER A 86 -2.66 8.57 5.95
C SER A 86 -3.67 7.61 6.60
N ASP A 87 -4.65 8.16 7.31
CA ASP A 87 -5.71 7.39 7.97
C ASP A 87 -6.92 7.30 7.03
N LEU A 88 -7.23 6.10 6.55
CA LEU A 88 -8.32 5.78 5.63
C LEU A 88 -9.73 6.09 6.17
N ARG A 89 -9.84 6.53 7.43
CA ARG A 89 -11.12 6.80 8.13
C ARG A 89 -11.25 8.25 8.55
N ASP A 90 -10.25 9.07 8.30
CA ASP A 90 -10.23 10.48 8.64
C ASP A 90 -9.80 11.33 7.44
N GLY A 91 -10.77 11.87 6.71
CA GLY A 91 -10.54 12.72 5.53
C GLY A 91 -9.77 14.03 5.81
N ALA A 92 -9.44 14.31 7.07
CA ALA A 92 -8.50 15.37 7.44
C ALA A 92 -7.04 14.87 7.51
N SER A 93 -6.83 13.56 7.60
CA SER A 93 -5.51 12.92 7.62
C SER A 93 -4.96 12.81 6.22
N ARG A 94 -4.15 13.76 5.79
CA ARG A 94 -3.60 13.80 4.44
C ARG A 94 -2.10 13.99 4.48
N ASN A 95 -1.40 13.19 3.67
CA ASN A 95 0.03 13.31 3.43
C ASN A 95 0.28 13.66 1.95
N PRO A 96 -0.07 14.89 1.49
CA PRO A 96 0.09 15.25 0.10
C PRO A 96 1.58 15.29 -0.26
N PRO A 97 1.95 14.82 -1.46
CA PRO A 97 3.28 15.07 -2.00
C PRO A 97 3.57 16.57 -2.10
N GLU A 98 4.85 16.92 -1.92
CA GLU A 98 5.33 18.30 -2.00
C GLU A 98 6.36 18.45 -3.13
N ALA A 99 6.30 19.56 -3.85
CA ALA A 99 7.32 19.94 -4.80
C ALA A 99 7.91 21.30 -4.41
N ARG A 100 9.23 21.44 -4.50
CA ARG A 100 9.95 22.70 -4.27
C ARG A 100 11.08 22.88 -5.26
N VAL A 101 11.51 24.12 -5.43
CA VAL A 101 12.69 24.47 -6.21
C VAL A 101 13.90 24.56 -5.29
N VAL A 102 15.02 23.98 -5.69
CA VAL A 102 16.32 24.07 -5.01
C VAL A 102 17.38 24.56 -5.99
N GLU A 103 18.21 25.49 -5.53
CA GLU A 103 19.34 25.98 -6.31
C GLU A 103 20.58 25.12 -6.08
N LEU A 104 21.19 24.64 -7.14
CA LEU A 104 22.43 23.88 -7.10
C LEU A 104 23.38 24.38 -8.19
N GLY A 105 24.51 24.95 -7.76
CA GLY A 105 25.51 25.45 -8.70
C GLY A 105 25.04 26.57 -9.61
N GLY A 106 24.11 27.41 -9.16
CA GLY A 106 23.54 28.52 -9.92
C GLY A 106 22.43 28.10 -10.90
N GLN A 107 21.89 26.89 -10.76
CA GLN A 107 20.78 26.37 -11.54
C GLN A 107 19.67 25.86 -10.63
N ASP A 108 18.43 26.03 -11.04
CA ASP A 108 17.25 25.58 -10.31
C ASP A 108 16.85 24.15 -10.69
N PHE A 109 16.62 23.32 -9.68
CA PHE A 109 16.15 21.95 -9.82
C PHE A 109 14.84 21.76 -9.05
N VAL A 110 13.97 20.86 -9.52
CA VAL A 110 12.83 20.42 -8.73
C VAL A 110 13.28 19.39 -7.69
N GLU A 111 12.79 19.51 -6.47
CA GLU A 111 12.72 18.41 -5.51
C GLU A 111 11.25 18.07 -5.27
N PHE A 112 10.95 16.76 -5.39
CA PHE A 112 9.63 16.19 -5.16
C PHE A 112 9.73 15.20 -4.00
N SER A 113 8.91 15.39 -2.97
CA SER A 113 8.94 14.54 -1.78
C SER A 113 7.54 14.07 -1.40
N PHE A 114 7.48 12.88 -0.82
CA PHE A 114 6.25 12.30 -0.26
C PHE A 114 6.59 11.32 0.86
N ILE A 115 5.59 11.08 1.71
CA ILE A 115 5.67 10.09 2.78
C ILE A 115 5.28 8.73 2.22
N LEU A 116 6.00 7.69 2.62
CA LEU A 116 5.73 6.30 2.27
C LEU A 116 5.67 5.46 3.55
N ARG A 117 4.65 4.60 3.67
CA ARG A 117 4.56 3.62 4.76
C ARG A 117 5.65 2.57 4.58
N ASP A 118 6.39 2.29 5.65
CA ASP A 118 7.46 1.30 5.66
C ASP A 118 6.88 -0.12 5.57
N GLY A 119 7.57 -1.00 4.84
CA GLY A 119 7.25 -2.43 4.77
C GLY A 119 6.01 -2.80 3.95
N VAL A 120 5.43 -1.88 3.19
CA VAL A 120 4.36 -2.20 2.24
C VAL A 120 4.92 -3.07 1.12
N THR A 121 4.28 -4.21 0.86
CA THR A 121 4.67 -5.18 -0.17
C THR A 121 3.61 -5.35 -1.25
N GLU A 122 2.38 -4.96 -0.97
CA GLU A 122 1.22 -5.11 -1.86
C GLU A 122 1.17 -4.04 -2.94
N PHE A 123 1.81 -2.90 -2.69
CA PHE A 123 1.83 -1.76 -3.61
C PHE A 123 3.22 -1.17 -3.76
N VAL A 124 3.46 -0.59 -4.91
CA VAL A 124 4.61 0.31 -5.15
C VAL A 124 4.11 1.72 -5.46
N ALA A 125 4.88 2.71 -5.01
CA ALA A 125 4.65 4.11 -5.37
C ALA A 125 5.23 4.37 -6.75
N GLU A 126 4.38 4.64 -7.73
CA GLU A 126 4.78 5.11 -9.06
C GLU A 126 4.69 6.63 -9.11
N ILE A 127 5.80 7.29 -9.42
CA ILE A 127 5.81 8.73 -9.65
C ILE A 127 5.57 8.98 -11.14
N GLN A 128 4.61 9.83 -11.45
CA GLN A 128 4.34 10.25 -12.82
C GLN A 128 4.51 11.75 -12.95
N GLU A 129 4.93 12.18 -14.15
CA GLU A 129 5.08 13.58 -14.53
C GLU A 129 4.17 13.95 -15.71
N SER A 130 3.82 15.21 -15.79
CA SER A 130 3.02 15.79 -16.87
C SER A 130 3.38 17.26 -17.09
N SER A 131 3.23 17.75 -18.32
CA SER A 131 3.29 19.18 -18.64
C SER A 131 1.92 19.81 -18.90
N ASP A 132 0.84 19.00 -18.93
CA ASP A 132 -0.49 19.47 -19.34
C ASP A 132 -1.63 18.96 -18.45
N LEU A 133 -1.33 18.18 -17.38
CA LEU A 133 -2.26 17.51 -16.47
C LEU A 133 -3.21 16.49 -17.15
N GLN A 134 -3.02 16.22 -18.43
CA GLN A 134 -3.84 15.29 -19.20
C GLN A 134 -3.04 14.04 -19.57
N ASN A 135 -1.81 14.24 -20.04
CA ASN A 135 -0.91 13.16 -20.44
C ASN A 135 0.14 12.94 -19.34
N TRP A 136 0.16 11.75 -18.77
CA TRP A 136 1.05 11.37 -17.68
C TRP A 136 2.01 10.28 -18.13
N SER A 137 3.29 10.44 -17.82
CA SER A 137 4.36 9.47 -18.09
C SER A 137 5.10 9.13 -16.80
N ASP A 138 5.76 7.96 -16.79
CA ASP A 138 6.64 7.57 -15.70
C ASP A 138 7.80 8.55 -15.54
N ALA A 139 8.04 9.01 -14.31
CA ALA A 139 9.07 9.99 -13.98
C ALA A 139 10.42 9.36 -13.59
N SER A 140 10.59 8.03 -13.68
CA SER A 140 11.84 7.35 -13.28
C SER A 140 13.05 7.75 -14.12
N GLY A 141 12.83 8.26 -15.34
CA GLY A 141 13.88 8.80 -16.22
C GLY A 141 14.28 10.23 -15.89
N SER A 142 13.40 11.02 -15.26
CA SER A 142 13.57 12.46 -14.98
C SER A 142 13.89 12.78 -13.53
N LEU A 143 13.60 11.86 -12.61
CA LEU A 143 13.82 12.01 -11.18
C LEU A 143 14.81 10.96 -10.65
N THR A 144 15.64 11.35 -9.68
CA THR A 144 16.51 10.44 -8.92
C THR A 144 16.23 10.58 -7.42
N LEU A 145 16.08 9.46 -6.71
CA LEU A 145 15.97 9.44 -5.24
C LEU A 145 17.28 9.96 -4.64
N VAL A 146 17.22 11.06 -3.91
CA VAL A 146 18.39 11.71 -3.30
C VAL A 146 18.42 11.58 -1.78
N ASN A 147 17.27 11.32 -1.15
CA ASN A 147 17.18 11.14 0.30
C ASN A 147 16.01 10.26 0.71
N THR A 148 16.21 9.50 1.80
CA THR A 148 15.16 8.78 2.52
C THR A 148 15.36 9.05 4.01
N THR A 149 14.34 9.65 4.65
CA THR A 149 14.39 10.00 6.08
C THR A 149 13.28 9.24 6.81
N PRO A 150 13.61 8.31 7.73
CA PRO A 150 12.62 7.69 8.59
C PRO A 150 11.94 8.73 9.49
N ASN A 151 10.60 8.68 9.60
CA ASN A 151 9.83 9.60 10.42
C ASN A 151 9.65 9.10 11.87
N GLY A 152 9.95 7.82 12.14
CA GLY A 152 9.87 7.21 13.47
C GLY A 152 8.46 6.71 13.85
N ASP A 153 7.51 6.77 12.94
CA ASP A 153 6.11 6.36 13.11
C ASP A 153 5.72 5.19 12.19
N GLY A 154 6.69 4.51 11.59
CA GLY A 154 6.46 3.45 10.60
C GLY A 154 6.30 4.00 9.18
N THR A 155 6.72 5.24 8.96
CA THR A 155 6.78 5.85 7.64
C THR A 155 8.16 6.46 7.38
N SER A 156 8.47 6.70 6.11
CA SER A 156 9.68 7.40 5.68
C SER A 156 9.33 8.48 4.65
N THR A 157 10.03 9.61 4.72
CA THR A 157 9.95 10.66 3.70
C THR A 157 10.98 10.38 2.62
N LEU A 158 10.52 10.18 1.39
CA LEU A 158 11.36 10.04 0.20
C LEU A 158 11.48 11.38 -0.49
N THR A 159 12.69 11.77 -0.87
CA THR A 159 12.96 12.99 -1.65
C THR A 159 13.65 12.63 -2.94
N TYR A 160 13.02 12.99 -4.03
CA TYR A 160 13.55 12.85 -5.40
C TYR A 160 13.98 14.21 -5.91
N ARG A 161 14.96 14.24 -6.80
CA ARG A 161 15.43 15.45 -7.46
C ARG A 161 15.42 15.27 -8.96
N GLY A 162 15.06 16.33 -9.69
CA GLY A 162 15.16 16.37 -11.14
C GLY A 162 16.59 16.14 -11.64
N ASN A 163 16.72 15.32 -12.67
CA ASN A 163 18.02 15.00 -13.29
C ASN A 163 18.56 16.15 -14.14
N SER A 164 17.71 17.13 -14.45
CA SER A 164 18.05 18.32 -15.24
C SER A 164 17.53 19.57 -14.54
N PRO A 165 18.15 20.74 -14.77
CA PRO A 165 17.62 22.02 -14.32
C PRO A 165 16.22 22.27 -14.87
N ILE A 166 15.42 23.02 -14.13
CA ILE A 166 14.08 23.42 -14.53
C ILE A 166 14.17 24.34 -15.77
N ASP A 167 13.40 23.99 -16.80
CA ASP A 167 13.14 24.90 -17.91
C ASP A 167 11.93 25.80 -17.54
N PRO A 168 12.12 27.12 -17.36
CA PRO A 168 11.03 27.99 -16.95
C PRO A 168 9.95 28.18 -18.03
N ALA A 169 10.16 27.68 -19.24
CA ALA A 169 9.18 27.71 -20.33
C ALA A 169 8.24 26.46 -20.33
N VAL A 170 8.48 25.49 -19.45
CA VAL A 170 7.72 24.23 -19.39
C VAL A 170 7.06 24.09 -18.03
N ASP A 171 5.73 23.93 -18.02
CA ASP A 171 5.01 23.54 -16.82
C ASP A 171 5.38 22.10 -16.45
N LEU A 172 5.52 21.84 -15.15
CA LEU A 172 5.89 20.53 -14.64
C LEU A 172 5.03 20.16 -13.44
N TYR A 173 4.30 19.06 -13.57
CA TYR A 173 3.41 18.51 -12.56
C TYR A 173 3.82 17.09 -12.21
N PHE A 174 3.67 16.72 -10.94
CA PHE A 174 3.94 15.38 -10.44
C PHE A 174 2.73 14.81 -9.71
N ARG A 175 2.59 13.49 -9.76
CA ARG A 175 1.66 12.74 -8.92
C ARG A 175 2.26 11.42 -8.48
N VAL A 176 1.75 10.90 -7.37
CA VAL A 176 2.03 9.53 -6.90
C VAL A 176 0.81 8.67 -7.16
N ARG A 177 1.04 7.44 -7.60
CA ARG A 177 0.02 6.39 -7.74
C ARG A 177 0.42 5.18 -6.92
N ALA A 178 -0.56 4.52 -6.30
CA ALA A 178 -0.40 3.17 -5.78
C ALA A 178 -0.62 2.18 -6.94
N VAL A 179 0.38 1.35 -7.21
CA VAL A 179 0.32 0.29 -8.22
C VAL A 179 0.45 -1.05 -7.50
N GLU A 180 -0.54 -1.94 -7.70
CA GLU A 180 -0.54 -3.26 -7.08
C GLU A 180 0.61 -4.11 -7.64
N VAL A 181 1.30 -4.80 -6.73
CA VAL A 181 2.35 -5.75 -7.08
C VAL A 181 1.68 -7.07 -7.47
N PRO A 182 2.00 -7.64 -8.65
CA PRO A 182 1.39 -8.88 -9.13
C PRO A 182 1.66 -10.09 -8.25
#